data_c8322329c2f4fe7550cab230570cecf2
#
_entry.id   c8322329c2f4fe7550cab230570cecf2
#
_cell.length_a   1.000
_cell.length_b   1.000
_cell.length_c   1.000
_cell.angle_alpha   90.00
_cell.angle_beta   90.00
_cell.angle_gamma   90.00
#
_symmetry.space_group_name_H-M   'P 1'
#
loop_
_entity.id
_entity.type
_entity.pdbx_description
1 polymer ?
#
loop_
_entity_poly.entity_id
_entity_poly.type
_entity_poly.pdbx_seq_one_letter_code
_entity_poly.pdbx_strand_id
1 'polypeptide(L)'
;MSGGSLLMYARRAAGLTQKALAQLSGTSQPTLSAYERDAKSPSLAVAERIIEATGHRLEVVPNLEFVEVPGQHGLHPFWLANQLWRLDPERAFRMVLLPGPDHDWPVRRRPYYLDDRAERTRAYELILREGSPHDLLDYIDGALLVGIWRELDLPDPIRRAWQPLIRKALPTRRRRRRRATDEERGGPRGALIRLRPSQRAQYLQSGQEVSNDDPGR
;
A
#
# COMPACT_ATOMS: atom_id res chain seq x y z
N MET A 1 12.95 14.56 -7.94
CA MET A 1 13.31 15.26 -6.67
C MET A 1 14.71 14.86 -6.27
N SER A 2 15.58 15.81 -5.89
CA SER A 2 16.91 15.46 -5.37
C SER A 2 16.83 15.08 -3.88
N GLY A 3 17.89 14.46 -3.35
CA GLY A 3 17.94 14.11 -1.92
C GLY A 3 17.85 15.33 -1.01
N GLY A 4 18.47 16.45 -1.39
CA GLY A 4 18.42 17.69 -0.65
C GLY A 4 17.03 18.33 -0.63
N SER A 5 16.30 18.28 -1.75
CA SER A 5 14.92 18.77 -1.79
C SER A 5 13.99 17.93 -0.88
N LEU A 6 14.23 16.63 -0.74
CA LEU A 6 13.47 15.79 0.18
C LEU A 6 13.68 16.17 1.65
N LEU A 7 14.94 16.36 2.06
CA LEU A 7 15.27 16.80 3.42
C LEU A 7 14.66 18.18 3.74
N MET A 8 14.80 19.13 2.81
CA MET A 8 14.21 20.45 2.94
C MET A 8 12.68 20.40 3.04
N TYR A 9 12.03 19.55 2.25
CA TYR A 9 10.57 19.34 2.30
C TYR A 9 10.15 18.82 3.67
N ALA A 10 10.76 17.73 4.17
CA ALA A 10 10.42 17.14 5.46
C ALA A 10 10.60 18.14 6.61
N ARG A 11 11.71 18.90 6.61
CA ARG A 11 11.95 19.95 7.61
C ARG A 11 10.88 21.05 7.59
N ARG A 12 10.52 21.55 6.40
CA ARG A 12 9.51 22.61 6.27
C ARG A 12 8.13 22.13 6.67
N ALA A 13 7.76 20.92 6.29
CA ALA A 13 6.50 20.29 6.68
C ALA A 13 6.37 20.15 8.21
N ALA A 14 7.50 19.89 8.89
CA ALA A 14 7.56 19.87 10.36
C ALA A 14 7.67 21.25 11.01
N GLY A 15 7.70 22.35 10.25
CA GLY A 15 7.84 23.72 10.78
C GLY A 15 9.21 24.01 11.41
N LEU A 16 10.24 23.20 11.15
CA LEU A 16 11.53 23.29 11.79
C LEU A 16 12.49 24.25 11.04
N THR A 17 13.33 24.99 11.80
CA THR A 17 14.49 25.69 11.25
C THR A 17 15.63 24.70 10.99
N GLN A 18 16.59 25.04 10.11
CA GLN A 18 17.79 24.22 9.92
C GLN A 18 18.55 23.99 11.21
N LYS A 19 18.63 25.01 12.09
CA LYS A 19 19.32 24.90 13.38
C LYS A 19 18.61 23.92 14.31
N ALA A 20 17.28 23.99 14.40
CA ALA A 20 16.50 23.08 15.23
C ALA A 20 16.60 21.61 14.74
N LEU A 21 16.44 21.37 13.44
CA LEU A 21 16.57 20.02 12.90
C LEU A 21 18.00 19.47 13.04
N ALA A 22 19.01 20.30 12.86
CA ALA A 22 20.39 19.89 13.06
C ALA A 22 20.64 19.40 14.50
N GLN A 23 20.11 20.10 15.50
CA GLN A 23 20.17 19.70 16.90
C GLN A 23 19.43 18.37 17.15
N LEU A 24 18.19 18.25 16.67
CA LEU A 24 17.36 17.05 16.84
C LEU A 24 17.98 15.81 16.19
N SER A 25 18.58 15.98 15.01
CA SER A 25 19.18 14.88 14.24
C SER A 25 20.65 14.61 14.55
N GLY A 26 21.25 15.31 15.52
CA GLY A 26 22.67 15.12 15.88
C GLY A 26 23.64 15.47 14.75
N THR A 27 23.33 16.47 13.93
CA THR A 27 24.21 17.00 12.88
C THR A 27 24.47 18.49 13.10
N SER A 28 25.40 19.08 12.31
CA SER A 28 25.62 20.53 12.36
C SER A 28 24.73 21.27 11.36
N GLN A 29 24.32 22.49 11.71
CA GLN A 29 23.52 23.33 10.81
C GLN A 29 24.23 23.57 9.44
N PRO A 30 25.55 23.84 9.35
CA PRO A 30 26.22 23.94 8.05
C PRO A 30 26.18 22.67 7.23
N THR A 31 26.29 21.50 7.89
CA THR A 31 26.20 20.18 7.22
C THR A 31 24.78 19.96 6.68
N LEU A 32 23.75 20.21 7.48
CA LEU A 32 22.36 20.10 7.04
C LEU A 32 22.07 21.05 5.86
N SER A 33 22.55 22.29 5.95
CA SER A 33 22.42 23.26 4.85
C SER A 33 23.12 22.80 3.57
N ALA A 34 24.30 22.14 3.68
CA ALA A 34 25.00 21.57 2.54
C ALA A 34 24.22 20.40 1.90
N TYR A 35 23.58 19.56 2.71
CA TYR A 35 22.69 18.49 2.23
C TYR A 35 21.45 19.06 1.52
N GLU A 36 20.76 20.02 2.10
CA GLU A 36 19.55 20.62 1.50
C GLU A 36 19.81 21.35 0.18
N ARG A 37 21.05 21.81 -0.03
CA ARG A 37 21.47 22.44 -1.31
C ARG A 37 22.13 21.46 -2.28
N ASP A 38 22.11 20.17 -1.99
CA ASP A 38 22.79 19.13 -2.76
C ASP A 38 24.34 19.36 -2.94
N ALA A 39 24.93 20.22 -2.10
CA ALA A 39 26.39 20.45 -2.07
C ALA A 39 27.16 19.25 -1.48
N LYS A 40 26.48 18.41 -0.70
CA LYS A 40 26.94 17.12 -0.17
C LYS A 40 25.81 16.14 -0.17
N SER A 41 26.12 14.85 -0.31
CA SER A 41 25.13 13.77 -0.21
C SER A 41 25.27 13.07 1.14
N PRO A 42 24.20 12.98 1.96
CA PRO A 42 24.21 12.17 3.16
C PRO A 42 24.21 10.68 2.79
N SER A 43 24.76 9.82 3.63
CA SER A 43 24.48 8.39 3.55
C SER A 43 23.00 8.14 3.85
N LEU A 44 22.47 6.98 3.42
CA LEU A 44 21.07 6.62 3.68
C LEU A 44 20.75 6.66 5.17
N ALA A 45 21.60 6.11 6.03
CA ALA A 45 21.41 6.12 7.48
C ALA A 45 21.36 7.55 8.07
N VAL A 46 22.17 8.48 7.52
CA VAL A 46 22.12 9.90 7.94
C VAL A 46 20.84 10.56 7.45
N ALA A 47 20.41 10.31 6.21
CA ALA A 47 19.17 10.85 5.67
C ALA A 47 17.95 10.34 6.46
N GLU A 48 17.90 9.03 6.76
CA GLU A 48 16.85 8.41 7.56
C GLU A 48 16.73 9.08 8.94
N ARG A 49 17.84 9.20 9.68
CA ARG A 49 17.88 9.86 10.99
C ARG A 49 17.42 11.32 10.94
N ILE A 50 17.79 12.07 9.90
CA ILE A 50 17.36 13.46 9.71
C ILE A 50 15.86 13.52 9.45
N ILE A 51 15.32 12.62 8.63
CA ILE A 51 13.90 12.56 8.30
C ILE A 51 13.08 12.12 9.50
N GLU A 52 13.52 11.12 10.27
CA GLU A 52 12.87 10.68 11.50
C GLU A 52 12.77 11.81 12.54
N ALA A 53 13.82 12.63 12.65
CA ALA A 53 13.81 13.81 13.53
C ALA A 53 12.75 14.87 13.13
N THR A 54 12.17 14.80 11.94
CA THR A 54 11.04 15.64 11.49
C THR A 54 9.68 14.98 11.72
N GLY A 55 9.61 13.79 12.33
CA GLY A 55 8.38 13.00 12.47
C GLY A 55 7.93 12.31 11.18
N HIS A 56 8.77 12.26 10.16
CA HIS A 56 8.54 11.52 8.90
C HIS A 56 9.37 10.25 8.88
N ARG A 57 9.08 9.35 7.92
CA ARG A 57 9.88 8.15 7.65
C ARG A 57 10.25 8.05 6.18
N LEU A 58 11.38 7.44 5.89
CA LEU A 58 11.73 7.01 4.54
C LEU A 58 11.04 5.69 4.24
N GLU A 59 10.46 5.60 3.06
CA GLU A 59 9.81 4.38 2.59
C GLU A 59 10.25 4.05 1.17
N VAL A 60 10.46 2.77 0.90
CA VAL A 60 10.70 2.27 -0.45
C VAL A 60 9.38 1.82 -1.03
N VAL A 61 8.88 2.58 -1.98
CA VAL A 61 7.66 2.23 -2.72
C VAL A 61 8.01 1.72 -4.11
N PRO A 62 7.26 0.74 -4.67
CA PRO A 62 7.44 0.30 -6.03
C PRO A 62 7.24 1.48 -7.01
N ASN A 63 8.10 1.59 -8.02
CA ASN A 63 7.88 2.53 -9.12
C ASN A 63 6.81 1.95 -10.04
N LEU A 64 5.56 2.33 -9.81
CA LEU A 64 4.39 1.83 -10.54
C LEU A 64 4.05 2.80 -11.67
N GLU A 65 3.94 2.23 -12.85
CA GLU A 65 3.48 2.91 -14.05
C GLU A 65 2.24 2.19 -14.56
N PHE A 66 1.26 2.97 -15.01
CA PHE A 66 0.02 2.46 -15.56
C PHE A 66 -0.10 2.90 -17.02
N VAL A 67 -0.49 1.97 -17.87
CA VAL A 67 -0.76 2.21 -19.28
C VAL A 67 -2.24 1.95 -19.54
N GLU A 68 -2.89 2.91 -20.19
CA GLU A 68 -4.27 2.71 -20.65
C GLU A 68 -4.27 1.78 -21.86
N VAL A 69 -5.05 0.73 -21.78
CA VAL A 69 -5.27 -0.21 -22.88
C VAL A 69 -6.62 0.10 -23.51
N PRO A 70 -6.67 0.44 -24.81
CA PRO A 70 -7.92 0.74 -25.48
C PRO A 70 -8.89 -0.43 -25.42
N GLY A 71 -10.14 -0.14 -25.12
CA GLY A 71 -11.20 -1.13 -25.15
C GLY A 71 -11.51 -1.61 -26.57
N GLN A 72 -11.94 -2.84 -26.72
CA GLN A 72 -12.35 -3.45 -27.98
C GLN A 72 -13.69 -4.17 -27.81
N HIS A 73 -14.51 -4.19 -28.86
CA HIS A 73 -15.77 -4.95 -28.89
C HIS A 73 -16.74 -4.61 -27.73
N GLY A 74 -16.93 -3.31 -27.46
CA GLY A 74 -17.82 -2.82 -26.38
C GLY A 74 -17.22 -2.84 -24.97
N LEU A 75 -15.97 -3.24 -24.82
CA LEU A 75 -15.24 -3.09 -23.56
C LEU A 75 -14.73 -1.65 -23.43
N HIS A 76 -14.90 -1.05 -22.25
CA HIS A 76 -14.27 0.24 -21.92
C HIS A 76 -12.74 0.12 -21.88
N PRO A 77 -12.00 1.23 -22.08
CA PRO A 77 -10.57 1.26 -21.80
C PRO A 77 -10.30 0.82 -20.36
N PHE A 78 -9.20 0.10 -20.17
CA PHE A 78 -8.79 -0.38 -18.84
C PHE A 78 -7.30 -0.14 -18.62
N TRP A 79 -6.87 -0.20 -17.38
CA TRP A 79 -5.49 0.09 -17.01
C TRP A 79 -4.67 -1.17 -16.74
N LEU A 80 -3.42 -1.15 -17.19
CA LEU A 80 -2.45 -2.20 -16.98
C LEU A 80 -1.24 -1.62 -16.24
N ALA A 81 -0.85 -2.26 -15.13
CA ALA A 81 0.36 -1.88 -14.41
C ALA A 81 1.61 -2.54 -15.02
N ASN A 82 2.78 -1.91 -14.84
CA ASN A 82 4.06 -2.47 -15.24
C ASN A 82 4.54 -3.63 -14.35
N GLN A 83 4.02 -3.73 -13.11
CA GLN A 83 4.34 -4.79 -12.15
C GLN A 83 3.23 -4.94 -11.10
N LEU A 84 3.24 -6.06 -10.38
CA LEU A 84 2.40 -6.24 -9.20
C LEU A 84 3.05 -5.61 -7.97
N TRP A 85 2.23 -5.12 -7.06
CA TRP A 85 2.64 -4.47 -5.81
C TRP A 85 1.96 -5.12 -4.60
N ARG A 86 2.38 -4.70 -3.42
CA ARG A 86 1.76 -5.15 -2.17
C ARG A 86 1.18 -3.94 -1.45
N LEU A 87 0.06 -4.14 -0.83
CA LEU A 87 -0.54 -3.21 0.11
C LEU A 87 -0.20 -3.62 1.54
N ASP A 88 -0.24 -2.65 2.46
CA ASP A 88 -0.24 -2.96 3.88
C ASP A 88 -1.46 -3.81 4.24
N PRO A 89 -1.36 -4.71 5.22
CA PRO A 89 -2.49 -5.57 5.61
C PRO A 89 -3.77 -4.78 5.95
N GLU A 90 -3.63 -3.64 6.60
CA GLU A 90 -4.78 -2.77 6.93
C GLU A 90 -5.49 -2.25 5.68
N ARG A 91 -4.74 -1.92 4.63
CA ARG A 91 -5.31 -1.49 3.34
C ARG A 91 -5.83 -2.66 2.52
N ALA A 92 -5.10 -3.78 2.50
CA ALA A 92 -5.42 -4.95 1.69
C ALA A 92 -6.72 -5.66 2.11
N PHE A 93 -7.12 -5.53 3.38
CA PHE A 93 -8.27 -6.22 3.96
C PHE A 93 -9.37 -5.28 4.49
N ARG A 94 -9.30 -4.00 4.14
CA ARG A 94 -10.30 -3.02 4.57
C ARG A 94 -11.64 -3.18 3.84
N MET A 95 -12.67 -2.56 4.39
CA MET A 95 -13.92 -2.31 3.69
C MET A 95 -13.72 -1.15 2.70
N VAL A 96 -14.25 -1.29 1.50
CA VAL A 96 -14.21 -0.27 0.45
C VAL A 96 -15.60 -0.01 -0.11
N LEU A 97 -15.87 1.23 -0.51
CA LEU A 97 -17.13 1.63 -1.12
C LEU A 97 -16.90 1.80 -2.63
N LEU A 98 -17.40 0.85 -3.41
CA LEU A 98 -17.32 0.89 -4.86
C LEU A 98 -18.72 1.04 -5.48
N PRO A 99 -18.80 1.52 -6.74
CA PRO A 99 -20.06 1.49 -7.49
C PRO A 99 -20.67 0.08 -7.49
N GLY A 100 -21.99 -0.01 -7.40
CA GLY A 100 -22.69 -1.29 -7.58
C GLY A 100 -22.62 -1.74 -9.05
N PRO A 101 -22.94 -3.02 -9.33
CA PRO A 101 -22.94 -3.56 -10.69
C PRO A 101 -24.04 -2.95 -11.58
N ASP A 102 -25.03 -2.32 -10.96
CA ASP A 102 -26.14 -1.69 -11.65
C ASP A 102 -25.74 -0.24 -11.97
N HIS A 103 -25.66 0.07 -13.26
CA HIS A 103 -25.35 1.42 -13.77
C HIS A 103 -26.50 2.41 -13.58
N ASP A 104 -27.39 2.17 -12.61
CA ASP A 104 -28.52 3.02 -12.32
C ASP A 104 -28.07 4.36 -11.71
N TRP A 105 -28.49 5.44 -12.28
CA TRP A 105 -28.35 6.78 -11.72
C TRP A 105 -29.44 7.04 -10.65
N PRO A 106 -29.10 7.50 -9.43
CA PRO A 106 -27.75 7.84 -8.93
C PRO A 106 -26.92 6.62 -8.57
N VAL A 107 -25.63 6.62 -8.93
CA VAL A 107 -24.70 5.52 -8.67
C VAL A 107 -24.69 5.15 -7.19
N ARG A 108 -25.32 4.04 -6.86
CA ARG A 108 -25.31 3.51 -5.48
C ARG A 108 -23.98 2.83 -5.23
N ARG A 109 -23.21 3.38 -4.28
CA ARG A 109 -22.01 2.70 -3.78
C ARG A 109 -22.42 1.65 -2.76
N ARG A 110 -21.84 0.45 -2.89
CA ARG A 110 -22.02 -0.60 -1.89
C ARG A 110 -20.70 -0.90 -1.20
N PRO A 111 -20.73 -1.37 0.07
CA PRO A 111 -19.54 -1.84 0.74
C PRO A 111 -19.11 -3.20 0.17
N TYR A 112 -17.79 -3.37 0.03
CA TYR A 112 -17.12 -4.63 -0.22
C TYR A 112 -16.10 -4.85 0.88
N TYR A 113 -16.15 -6.01 1.52
CA TYR A 113 -15.23 -6.38 2.59
C TYR A 113 -14.08 -7.17 1.98
N LEU A 114 -12.90 -6.55 1.86
CA LEU A 114 -11.76 -7.17 1.19
C LEU A 114 -11.09 -8.30 2.00
N ASP A 115 -11.43 -8.49 3.26
CA ASP A 115 -11.07 -9.67 4.06
C ASP A 115 -11.88 -10.90 3.65
N ASP A 116 -13.12 -10.74 3.21
CA ASP A 116 -13.90 -11.82 2.61
C ASP A 116 -13.43 -12.12 1.18
N ARG A 117 -13.21 -13.40 0.88
CA ARG A 117 -12.66 -13.82 -0.41
C ARG A 117 -13.63 -13.57 -1.58
N ALA A 118 -14.92 -13.82 -1.38
CA ALA A 118 -15.92 -13.66 -2.43
C ALA A 118 -16.19 -12.17 -2.73
N GLU A 119 -16.28 -11.35 -1.68
CA GLU A 119 -16.43 -9.92 -1.80
C GLU A 119 -15.20 -9.27 -2.46
N ARG A 120 -14.00 -9.70 -2.09
CA ARG A 120 -12.74 -9.28 -2.72
C ARG A 120 -12.68 -9.66 -4.20
N THR A 121 -13.12 -10.87 -4.56
CA THR A 121 -13.19 -11.31 -5.96
C THR A 121 -14.06 -10.36 -6.79
N ARG A 122 -15.27 -10.06 -6.32
CA ARG A 122 -16.20 -9.12 -6.99
C ARG A 122 -15.64 -7.69 -7.06
N ALA A 123 -15.02 -7.21 -5.98
CA ALA A 123 -14.40 -5.89 -5.97
C ALA A 123 -13.25 -5.80 -6.98
N TYR A 124 -12.39 -6.82 -7.04
CA TYR A 124 -11.26 -6.85 -7.96
C TYR A 124 -11.70 -6.97 -9.42
N GLU A 125 -12.76 -7.70 -9.72
CA GLU A 125 -13.36 -7.74 -11.05
C GLU A 125 -13.79 -6.35 -11.51
N LEU A 126 -14.51 -5.64 -10.66
CA LEU A 126 -14.99 -4.28 -10.95
C LEU A 126 -13.82 -3.31 -11.16
N ILE A 127 -12.83 -3.32 -10.24
CA ILE A 127 -11.68 -2.43 -10.32
C ILE A 127 -10.82 -2.71 -11.56
N LEU A 128 -10.62 -3.98 -11.92
CA LEU A 128 -9.85 -4.35 -13.11
C LEU A 128 -10.56 -4.01 -14.42
N ARG A 129 -11.90 -3.93 -14.41
CA ARG A 129 -12.72 -3.57 -15.59
C ARG A 129 -12.84 -2.06 -15.77
N GLU A 130 -13.08 -1.32 -14.68
CA GLU A 130 -13.58 0.05 -14.72
C GLU A 130 -12.80 1.01 -13.82
N GLY A 131 -11.92 0.49 -12.96
CA GLY A 131 -11.16 1.29 -12.01
C GLY A 131 -10.11 2.17 -12.68
N SER A 132 -9.88 3.33 -12.09
CA SER A 132 -8.77 4.23 -12.44
C SER A 132 -7.41 3.66 -11.93
N PRO A 133 -6.26 4.21 -12.37
CA PRO A 133 -4.96 3.89 -11.79
C PRO A 133 -4.91 4.06 -10.27
N HIS A 134 -5.64 5.04 -9.75
CA HIS A 134 -5.73 5.29 -8.31
C HIS A 134 -6.50 4.17 -7.59
N ASP A 135 -7.61 3.71 -8.16
CA ASP A 135 -8.37 2.60 -7.58
C ASP A 135 -7.56 1.30 -7.60
N LEU A 136 -6.83 1.04 -8.69
CA LEU A 136 -5.92 -0.09 -8.78
C LEU A 136 -4.87 -0.03 -7.67
N LEU A 137 -4.20 1.13 -7.52
CA LEU A 137 -3.14 1.36 -6.54
C LEU A 137 -3.64 1.24 -5.10
N ASP A 138 -4.87 1.68 -4.83
CA ASP A 138 -5.43 1.74 -3.49
C ASP A 138 -6.06 0.43 -3.02
N TYR A 139 -6.58 -0.38 -3.94
CA TYR A 139 -7.42 -1.51 -3.55
C TYR A 139 -6.89 -2.88 -3.99
N ILE A 140 -6.00 -2.95 -5.01
CA ILE A 140 -5.47 -4.21 -5.49
C ILE A 140 -4.16 -4.56 -4.78
N ASP A 141 -4.14 -5.64 -4.00
CA ASP A 141 -2.90 -6.29 -3.57
C ASP A 141 -2.49 -7.38 -4.54
N GLY A 142 -1.29 -7.30 -5.08
CA GLY A 142 -0.82 -8.22 -6.12
C GLY A 142 -0.75 -9.68 -5.69
N ALA A 143 -0.48 -9.99 -4.42
CA ALA A 143 -0.47 -11.38 -3.97
C ALA A 143 -1.88 -11.94 -3.78
N LEU A 144 -2.82 -11.12 -3.30
CA LEU A 144 -4.23 -11.48 -3.19
C LEU A 144 -4.82 -11.67 -4.60
N LEU A 145 -4.48 -10.78 -5.56
CA LEU A 145 -4.87 -10.91 -6.95
C LEU A 145 -4.40 -12.24 -7.56
N VAL A 146 -3.13 -12.60 -7.37
CA VAL A 146 -2.59 -13.91 -7.82
C VAL A 146 -3.36 -15.06 -7.18
N GLY A 147 -3.71 -14.94 -5.90
CA GLY A 147 -4.43 -15.97 -5.15
C GLY A 147 -5.85 -16.25 -5.65
N ILE A 148 -6.53 -15.24 -6.19
CA ILE A 148 -7.91 -15.35 -6.69
C ILE A 148 -8.01 -15.30 -8.22
N TRP A 149 -6.88 -15.19 -8.95
CA TRP A 149 -6.85 -14.95 -10.39
C TRP A 149 -7.71 -15.90 -11.22
N ARG A 150 -7.79 -17.16 -10.81
CA ARG A 150 -8.57 -18.18 -11.51
C ARG A 150 -10.08 -18.07 -11.29
N GLU A 151 -10.48 -17.40 -10.22
CA GLU A 151 -11.86 -17.23 -9.79
C GLU A 151 -12.51 -15.97 -10.41
N LEU A 152 -11.66 -15.02 -10.85
CA LEU A 152 -12.12 -13.77 -11.45
C LEU A 152 -12.86 -14.04 -12.76
N ASP A 153 -14.04 -13.46 -12.90
CA ASP A 153 -14.76 -13.38 -14.18
C ASP A 153 -14.35 -12.11 -14.92
N LEU A 154 -13.32 -12.20 -15.74
CA LEU A 154 -12.77 -11.07 -16.49
C LEU A 154 -12.91 -11.28 -18.00
N PRO A 155 -13.22 -10.23 -18.77
CA PRO A 155 -13.12 -10.24 -20.22
C PRO A 155 -11.75 -10.70 -20.70
N ASP A 156 -11.72 -11.46 -21.80
CA ASP A 156 -10.50 -12.00 -22.38
C ASP A 156 -9.39 -10.97 -22.64
N PRO A 157 -9.67 -9.74 -23.11
CA PRO A 157 -8.63 -8.72 -23.30
C PRO A 157 -7.93 -8.35 -22.00
N ILE A 158 -8.69 -8.14 -20.91
CA ILE A 158 -8.14 -7.81 -19.59
C ILE A 158 -7.32 -8.99 -19.05
N ARG A 159 -7.90 -10.20 -19.12
CA ARG A 159 -7.22 -11.41 -18.68
C ARG A 159 -5.89 -11.63 -19.42
N ARG A 160 -5.86 -11.46 -20.74
CA ARG A 160 -4.64 -11.58 -21.55
C ARG A 160 -3.59 -10.52 -21.22
N ALA A 161 -4.00 -9.28 -20.98
CA ALA A 161 -3.09 -8.20 -20.65
C ALA A 161 -2.41 -8.41 -19.29
N TRP A 162 -3.16 -8.81 -18.27
CA TRP A 162 -2.64 -9.03 -16.92
C TRP A 162 -1.92 -10.38 -16.72
N GLN A 163 -2.20 -11.38 -17.55
CA GLN A 163 -1.66 -12.74 -17.42
C GLN A 163 -0.12 -12.82 -17.31
N PRO A 164 0.68 -12.02 -18.06
CA PRO A 164 2.14 -12.06 -17.92
C PRO A 164 2.62 -11.68 -16.52
N LEU A 165 2.00 -10.67 -15.88
CA LEU A 165 2.33 -10.24 -14.52
C LEU A 165 1.99 -11.34 -13.50
N ILE A 166 0.82 -11.95 -13.64
CA ILE A 166 0.40 -13.07 -12.80
C ILE A 166 1.34 -14.26 -12.93
N ARG A 167 1.73 -14.62 -14.15
CA ARG A 167 2.68 -15.74 -14.39
C ARG A 167 4.05 -15.46 -13.75
N LYS A 168 4.56 -14.23 -13.84
CA LYS A 168 5.83 -13.82 -13.24
C LYS A 168 5.80 -13.93 -11.71
N ALA A 169 4.65 -13.67 -11.09
CA ALA A 169 4.48 -13.70 -9.64
C ALA A 169 4.23 -15.12 -9.09
N LEU A 170 3.76 -16.05 -9.92
CA LEU A 170 3.57 -17.43 -9.49
C LEU A 170 4.93 -18.07 -9.15
N PRO A 171 5.05 -18.76 -8.00
CA PRO A 171 6.29 -19.41 -7.62
C PRO A 171 6.66 -20.49 -8.64
N THR A 172 7.83 -20.34 -9.25
CA THR A 172 8.38 -21.40 -10.12
C THR A 172 8.58 -22.68 -9.31
N ARG A 173 8.39 -23.86 -9.93
CA ARG A 173 8.57 -25.19 -9.30
C ARG A 173 9.87 -25.31 -8.49
N ARG A 174 10.93 -24.62 -8.89
CA ARG A 174 12.24 -24.58 -8.20
C ARG A 174 12.18 -23.85 -6.84
N ARG A 175 11.37 -22.78 -6.69
CA ARG A 175 11.18 -22.04 -5.43
C ARG A 175 10.28 -22.80 -4.44
N ARG A 176 9.29 -23.56 -4.95
CA ARG A 176 8.45 -24.45 -4.12
C ARG A 176 9.28 -25.56 -3.47
N ARG A 177 10.22 -26.17 -4.21
CA ARG A 177 11.11 -27.20 -3.65
C ARG A 177 12.07 -26.63 -2.60
N ARG A 178 12.64 -25.44 -2.81
CA ARG A 178 13.51 -24.81 -1.81
C ARG A 178 12.75 -24.43 -0.53
N ARG A 179 11.54 -23.90 -0.61
CA ARG A 179 10.72 -23.60 0.57
C ARG A 179 10.35 -24.85 1.36
N ALA A 180 9.96 -25.92 0.68
CA ALA A 180 9.68 -27.19 1.35
C ALA A 180 10.91 -27.79 2.04
N THR A 181 12.09 -27.70 1.42
CA THR A 181 13.34 -28.19 2.03
C THR A 181 13.88 -27.30 3.15
N ASP A 182 13.58 -25.99 3.14
CA ASP A 182 13.93 -25.06 4.22
C ASP A 182 12.97 -25.20 5.42
N GLU A 183 11.70 -25.51 5.20
CA GLU A 183 10.73 -25.85 6.25
C GLU A 183 11.06 -27.20 6.90
N GLU A 184 11.49 -28.20 6.13
CA GLU A 184 11.94 -29.51 6.64
C GLU A 184 13.29 -29.42 7.39
N ARG A 185 14.16 -28.45 7.09
CA ARG A 185 15.46 -28.27 7.74
C ARG A 185 15.42 -27.33 8.95
N GLY A 186 14.26 -26.94 9.45
CA GLY A 186 14.15 -26.15 10.68
C GLY A 186 14.71 -24.74 10.57
N GLY A 187 14.53 -24.07 9.45
CA GLY A 187 14.82 -22.63 9.29
C GLY A 187 14.16 -21.82 10.40
N PRO A 188 14.70 -20.63 10.76
CA PRO A 188 14.26 -19.89 11.93
C PRO A 188 12.75 -19.65 11.83
N ARG A 189 12.03 -20.19 12.80
CA ARG A 189 10.59 -19.97 12.98
C ARG A 189 10.40 -18.46 13.10
N GLY A 190 9.88 -17.82 12.09
CA GLY A 190 9.46 -16.43 12.15
C GLY A 190 8.59 -16.30 13.40
N ALA A 191 9.02 -15.44 14.33
CA ALA A 191 8.32 -15.21 15.56
C ALA A 191 6.90 -14.69 15.20
N LEU A 192 5.92 -15.57 15.29
CA LEU A 192 4.53 -15.18 15.38
C LEU A 192 4.42 -14.43 16.72
N ILE A 193 4.40 -13.10 16.63
CA ILE A 193 4.03 -12.26 17.76
C ILE A 193 2.57 -12.61 18.05
N ARG A 194 2.38 -13.58 18.96
CA ARG A 194 1.08 -13.82 19.59
C ARG A 194 0.85 -12.63 20.53
N LEU A 195 0.04 -11.68 20.10
CA LEU A 195 -0.52 -10.69 21.01
C LEU A 195 -1.21 -11.43 22.14
N ARG A 196 -0.77 -11.18 23.39
CA ARG A 196 -1.37 -11.78 24.58
C ARG A 196 -2.83 -11.29 24.68
N PRO A 197 -3.76 -12.12 25.19
CA PRO A 197 -5.18 -11.78 25.32
C PRO A 197 -5.46 -10.49 26.07
N SER A 198 -4.56 -10.06 26.96
CA SER A 198 -4.65 -8.82 27.74
C SER A 198 -4.50 -7.54 26.90
N GLN A 199 -3.89 -7.59 25.73
CA GLN A 199 -3.75 -6.41 24.85
C GLN A 199 -4.99 -6.20 23.98
N ARG A 200 -5.79 -7.23 23.74
CA ARG A 200 -7.04 -7.13 22.97
C ARG A 200 -8.16 -6.44 23.76
N ALA A 201 -8.13 -6.52 25.09
CA ALA A 201 -9.13 -5.91 25.98
C ALA A 201 -8.93 -4.38 26.11
N GLN A 202 -7.69 -3.88 26.04
CA GLN A 202 -7.41 -2.45 26.14
C GLN A 202 -7.81 -1.66 24.91
N TYR A 203 -7.76 -2.27 23.70
CA TYR A 203 -8.18 -1.63 22.46
C TYR A 203 -9.70 -1.50 22.32
N LEU A 204 -10.47 -2.37 23.01
CA LEU A 204 -11.93 -2.31 22.98
C LEU A 204 -12.53 -1.37 24.03
N GLN A 205 -11.78 -1.02 25.07
CA GLN A 205 -12.23 -0.07 26.11
C GLN A 205 -11.95 1.39 25.78
N SER A 206 -10.97 1.70 24.93
CA SER A 206 -10.69 3.08 24.51
C SER A 206 -11.61 3.60 23.38
N GLY A 207 -12.51 2.77 22.85
CA GLY A 207 -13.45 3.13 21.79
C GLY A 207 -14.87 3.48 22.27
N GLN A 208 -15.17 3.41 23.57
CA GLN A 208 -16.53 3.59 24.09
C GLN A 208 -16.76 4.83 24.97
N GLU A 209 -15.80 5.72 25.13
CA GLU A 209 -15.98 6.93 25.95
C GLU A 209 -16.00 8.23 25.14
N VAL A 210 -16.80 8.29 24.08
CA VAL A 210 -17.22 9.61 23.53
C VAL A 210 -18.67 9.46 23.04
N SER A 211 -19.62 9.47 23.94
CA SER A 211 -20.98 9.95 23.68
C SER A 211 -21.82 9.89 24.94
N ASN A 212 -21.80 10.94 25.74
CA ASN A 212 -22.94 11.40 26.54
C ASN A 212 -22.52 12.69 27.29
N ASP A 213 -22.75 13.81 26.67
CA ASP A 213 -23.06 15.05 27.39
C ASP A 213 -24.03 15.84 26.52
N ASP A 214 -25.31 15.67 26.83
CA ASP A 214 -26.40 16.58 26.50
C ASP A 214 -26.64 17.45 27.76
N PRO A 215 -26.51 18.76 27.71
CA PRO A 215 -27.12 19.64 28.68
C PRO A 215 -28.37 20.31 28.08
N GLY A 216 -29.52 19.73 28.36
CA GLY A 216 -30.77 20.46 28.27
C GLY A 216 -30.84 21.57 29.31
N ARG A 217 -31.03 22.79 28.83
CA ARG A 217 -31.92 23.83 29.33
C ARG A 217 -31.77 25.08 28.48
#